data_f9c3c57c1798f93d4b446e88c7f3406e
#
_entry.id   f9c3c57c1798f93d4b446e88c7f3406e
#
_cell.length_a   1.000
_cell.length_b   1.000
_cell.length_c   1.000
_cell.angle_alpha   90.00
_cell.angle_beta   90.00
_cell.angle_gamma   90.00
#
_symmetry.space_group_name_H-M   'P 1'
#
loop_
_entity.id
_entity.type
_entity.pdbx_description
1 polymer ?
#
loop_
_entity_poly.entity_id
_entity_poly.type
_entity_poly.pdbx_seq_one_letter_code
_entity_poly.pdbx_strand_id
1 'polypeptide(L)'
;MEIKIETIVPREVLENICITSLEGGSNYWYYLSSNAIKIIRNAVPKSVDSYLSTAILKAVLDHNVEVPINDVEDEEEIIGYLSSKTLQERIQALANSDDSWALHNELKEEGDASSSDIVFQYMVLGEVVYG
;
A
#
# COMPACT_ATOMS: atom_id res chain seq x y z
N MET A 1 9.98 -31.96 -11.92
CA MET A 1 8.90 -31.78 -10.93
C MET A 1 8.91 -30.30 -10.48
N GLU A 2 7.78 -29.66 -10.57
CA GLU A 2 7.61 -28.28 -10.07
C GLU A 2 6.94 -28.32 -8.70
N ILE A 3 7.52 -27.62 -7.74
CA ILE A 3 6.94 -27.45 -6.41
C ILE A 3 6.51 -26.01 -6.26
N LYS A 4 5.22 -25.79 -6.06
CA LYS A 4 4.67 -24.46 -5.78
C LYS A 4 4.60 -24.25 -4.28
N ILE A 5 5.17 -23.14 -3.82
CA ILE A 5 5.12 -22.74 -2.43
C ILE A 5 4.30 -21.45 -2.34
N GLU A 6 3.20 -21.51 -1.59
CA GLU A 6 2.38 -20.35 -1.33
C GLU A 6 2.81 -19.68 -0.02
N THR A 7 3.03 -18.37 -0.09
CA THR A 7 3.35 -17.56 1.08
C THR A 7 2.16 -16.66 1.38
N ILE A 8 1.70 -16.70 2.63
CA ILE A 8 0.65 -15.80 3.12
C ILE A 8 1.30 -14.53 3.62
N VAL A 9 0.80 -13.38 3.17
CA VAL A 9 1.21 -12.07 3.68
C VAL A 9 0.22 -11.67 4.79
N PRO A 10 0.64 -11.67 6.07
CA PRO A 10 -0.25 -11.28 7.16
C PRO A 10 -0.69 -9.82 7.03
N ARG A 11 -1.90 -9.52 7.47
CA ARG A 11 -2.43 -8.16 7.48
C ARG A 11 -1.52 -7.19 8.22
N GLU A 12 -0.92 -7.62 9.32
CA GLU A 12 0.03 -6.83 10.11
C GLU A 12 1.21 -6.32 9.28
N VAL A 13 1.72 -7.15 8.37
CA VAL A 13 2.80 -6.75 7.46
C VAL A 13 2.33 -5.64 6.53
N LEU A 14 1.13 -5.76 5.97
CA LEU A 14 0.54 -4.71 5.12
C LEU A 14 0.30 -3.42 5.90
N GLU A 15 -0.12 -3.51 7.15
CA GLU A 15 -0.28 -2.34 8.03
C GLU A 15 1.06 -1.62 8.23
N ASN A 16 2.13 -2.35 8.53
CA ASN A 16 3.46 -1.77 8.72
C ASN A 16 3.99 -1.11 7.45
N ILE A 17 3.73 -1.70 6.29
CA ILE A 17 4.08 -1.12 4.99
C ILE A 17 3.35 0.22 4.79
N CYS A 18 2.05 0.27 5.05
CA CYS A 18 1.27 1.49 4.94
C CYS A 18 1.75 2.57 5.91
N ILE A 19 2.02 2.23 7.17
CA ILE A 19 2.54 3.17 8.15
C ILE A 19 3.87 3.78 7.68
N THR A 20 4.83 2.94 7.33
CA THR A 20 6.16 3.38 6.92
C THR A 20 6.09 4.23 5.65
N SER A 21 5.30 3.79 4.67
CA SER A 21 5.20 4.46 3.37
C SER A 21 4.45 5.79 3.47
N LEU A 22 3.30 5.82 4.13
CA LEU A 22 2.51 7.04 4.24
C LEU A 22 3.15 8.08 5.17
N GLU A 23 3.85 7.64 6.20
CA GLU A 23 4.49 8.53 7.18
C GLU A 23 5.90 8.98 6.80
N GLY A 24 6.43 8.57 5.64
CA GLY A 24 7.73 9.06 5.20
C GLY A 24 8.31 8.39 3.96
N GLY A 25 8.25 7.07 3.87
CA GLY A 25 8.97 6.31 2.84
C GLY A 25 8.52 6.59 1.40
N SER A 26 7.27 6.96 1.20
CA SER A 26 6.69 7.20 -0.13
C SER A 26 6.27 8.65 -0.38
N ASN A 27 6.51 9.54 0.56
CA ASN A 27 6.08 10.94 0.48
C ASN A 27 6.63 11.70 -0.74
N TYR A 28 7.68 11.22 -1.36
CA TYR A 28 8.29 11.86 -2.51
C TYR A 28 7.50 11.67 -3.81
N TRP A 29 6.52 10.76 -3.84
CA TRP A 29 5.73 10.52 -5.04
C TRP A 29 4.21 10.57 -4.82
N TYR A 30 3.70 10.19 -3.65
CA TYR A 30 2.27 10.12 -3.42
C TYR A 30 1.72 11.34 -2.70
N TYR A 31 0.43 11.58 -2.92
CA TYR A 31 -0.35 12.61 -2.23
C TYR A 31 -1.76 12.07 -1.95
N LEU A 32 -2.24 12.25 -0.73
CA LEU A 32 -3.63 11.98 -0.38
C LEU A 32 -4.44 13.26 -0.51
N SER A 33 -5.30 13.33 -1.51
CA SER A 33 -6.20 14.46 -1.72
C SER A 33 -7.24 14.56 -0.59
N SER A 34 -7.87 15.72 -0.46
CA SER A 34 -8.99 15.88 0.48
C SER A 34 -10.12 14.91 0.18
N ASN A 35 -10.35 14.57 -1.10
CA ASN A 35 -11.32 13.57 -1.50
C ASN A 35 -10.96 12.17 -1.00
N ALA A 36 -9.69 11.78 -1.15
CA ALA A 36 -9.19 10.49 -0.62
C ALA A 36 -9.37 10.42 0.90
N ILE A 37 -9.03 11.49 1.61
CA ILE A 37 -9.19 11.56 3.06
C ILE A 37 -10.67 11.43 3.45
N LYS A 38 -11.58 12.06 2.72
CA LYS A 38 -13.03 11.91 2.95
C LYS A 38 -13.49 10.47 2.76
N ILE A 39 -13.03 9.81 1.72
CA ILE A 39 -13.35 8.39 1.46
C ILE A 39 -12.91 7.53 2.64
N ILE A 40 -11.67 7.71 3.10
CA ILE A 40 -11.12 6.99 4.24
C ILE A 40 -11.94 7.27 5.50
N ARG A 41 -12.21 8.54 5.79
CA ARG A 41 -12.90 8.95 7.02
C ARG A 41 -14.39 8.61 7.05
N ASN A 42 -15.04 8.51 5.90
CA ASN A 42 -16.42 8.01 5.83
C ASN A 42 -16.49 6.52 6.22
N ALA A 43 -15.50 5.74 5.84
CA ALA A 43 -15.41 4.32 6.19
C ALA A 43 -14.87 4.10 7.60
N VAL A 44 -13.83 4.86 7.98
CA VAL A 44 -13.12 4.73 9.26
C VAL A 44 -13.02 6.11 9.91
N PRO A 45 -14.00 6.50 10.75
CA PRO A 45 -13.96 7.78 11.45
C PRO A 45 -12.76 7.90 12.39
N LYS A 46 -12.36 9.12 12.71
CA LYS A 46 -11.27 9.39 13.65
C LYS A 46 -11.49 8.77 15.03
N SER A 47 -12.74 8.60 15.44
CA SER A 47 -13.09 7.93 16.70
C SER A 47 -12.76 6.45 16.71
N VAL A 48 -12.66 5.81 15.53
CA VAL A 48 -12.28 4.40 15.38
C VAL A 48 -10.76 4.29 15.24
N ASP A 49 -10.17 5.13 14.38
CA ASP A 49 -8.72 5.16 14.17
C ASP A 49 -8.31 6.58 13.76
N SER A 50 -7.58 7.25 14.63
CA SER A 50 -7.16 8.64 14.42
C SER A 50 -6.05 8.81 13.38
N TYR A 51 -5.32 7.74 13.04
CA TYR A 51 -4.18 7.79 12.11
C TYR A 51 -4.60 7.38 10.70
N LEU A 52 -4.34 8.25 9.72
CA LEU A 52 -4.62 7.93 8.30
C LEU A 52 -3.81 6.73 7.81
N SER A 53 -2.58 6.59 8.29
CA SER A 53 -1.68 5.51 7.86
C SER A 53 -2.18 4.11 8.20
N THR A 54 -2.98 3.96 9.24
CA THR A 54 -3.62 2.69 9.60
C THR A 54 -5.07 2.64 9.13
N ALA A 55 -5.77 3.77 9.15
CA ALA A 55 -7.17 3.86 8.73
C ALA A 55 -7.37 3.51 7.26
N ILE A 56 -6.42 3.87 6.40
CA ILE A 56 -6.51 3.60 4.96
C ILE A 56 -6.63 2.10 4.66
N LEU A 57 -5.83 1.28 5.31
CA LEU A 57 -5.90 -0.17 5.07
C LEU A 57 -7.20 -0.77 5.62
N LYS A 58 -7.67 -0.30 6.77
CA LYS A 58 -8.98 -0.70 7.32
C LYS A 58 -10.10 -0.36 6.35
N ALA A 59 -10.09 0.84 5.78
CA ALA A 59 -11.08 1.26 4.80
C ALA A 59 -11.09 0.33 3.57
N VAL A 60 -9.92 0.00 3.06
CA VAL A 60 -9.77 -0.85 1.88
C VAL A 60 -10.18 -2.29 2.17
N LEU A 61 -9.68 -2.89 3.25
CA LEU A 61 -9.89 -4.31 3.53
C LEU A 61 -11.24 -4.61 4.21
N ASP A 62 -11.65 -3.78 5.17
CA ASP A 62 -12.84 -4.03 5.97
C ASP A 62 -14.11 -3.41 5.37
N HIS A 63 -13.97 -2.35 4.58
CA HIS A 63 -15.10 -1.61 4.00
C HIS A 63 -15.12 -1.63 2.48
N ASN A 64 -14.17 -2.30 1.86
CA ASN A 64 -14.10 -2.49 0.41
C ASN A 64 -14.15 -1.18 -0.40
N VAL A 65 -13.58 -0.11 0.15
CA VAL A 65 -13.48 1.16 -0.57
C VAL A 65 -12.22 1.20 -1.42
N GLU A 66 -12.28 1.94 -2.52
CA GLU A 66 -11.11 2.22 -3.36
C GLU A 66 -10.61 3.62 -3.03
N VAL A 67 -9.36 3.72 -2.61
CA VAL A 67 -8.77 5.01 -2.22
C VAL A 67 -7.88 5.52 -3.35
N PRO A 68 -8.22 6.68 -3.95
CA PRO A 68 -7.38 7.26 -4.99
C PRO A 68 -6.08 7.79 -4.38
N ILE A 69 -4.99 7.57 -5.09
CA ILE A 69 -3.67 8.10 -4.75
C ILE A 69 -3.26 9.06 -5.84
N ASN A 70 -2.89 10.26 -5.45
CA ASN A 70 -2.54 11.32 -6.38
C ASN A 70 -1.02 11.53 -6.46
N ASP A 71 -0.58 12.22 -7.52
CA ASP A 71 0.80 12.60 -7.73
C ASP A 71 1.17 13.75 -6.80
N VAL A 72 2.31 13.65 -6.11
CA VAL A 72 2.79 14.73 -5.23
C VAL A 72 3.11 16.02 -6.02
N GLU A 73 3.49 15.89 -7.30
CA GLU A 73 3.82 17.03 -8.15
C GLU A 73 2.60 17.62 -8.88
N ASP A 74 1.53 16.83 -9.01
CA ASP A 74 0.25 17.27 -9.56
C ASP A 74 -0.87 16.72 -8.69
N GLU A 75 -1.24 17.48 -7.68
CA GLU A 75 -2.20 17.04 -6.65
C GLU A 75 -3.59 16.72 -7.18
N GLU A 76 -3.91 17.12 -8.41
CA GLU A 76 -5.19 16.81 -9.06
C GLU A 76 -5.14 15.53 -9.88
N GLU A 77 -3.95 15.00 -10.18
CA GLU A 77 -3.78 13.79 -10.98
C GLU A 77 -3.83 12.53 -10.11
N ILE A 78 -4.79 11.67 -10.38
CA ILE A 78 -4.87 10.33 -9.79
C ILE A 78 -3.93 9.41 -10.58
N ILE A 79 -2.96 8.81 -9.90
CA ILE A 79 -1.97 7.92 -10.52
C ILE A 79 -2.22 6.45 -10.20
N GLY A 80 -3.08 6.16 -9.23
CA GLY A 80 -3.43 4.79 -8.87
C GLY A 80 -4.46 4.74 -7.77
N TYR A 81 -4.83 3.53 -7.39
CA TYR A 81 -5.81 3.28 -6.34
C TYR A 81 -5.30 2.19 -5.41
N LEU A 82 -5.50 2.37 -4.11
CA LEU A 82 -5.39 1.28 -3.15
C LEU A 82 -6.76 0.62 -3.05
N SER A 83 -6.85 -0.64 -3.47
CA SER A 83 -8.12 -1.36 -3.60
C SER A 83 -7.95 -2.83 -3.31
N SER A 84 -8.91 -3.41 -2.59
CA SER A 84 -8.93 -4.85 -2.32
C SER A 84 -9.08 -5.69 -3.60
N LYS A 85 -9.66 -5.10 -4.66
CA LYS A 85 -9.87 -5.79 -5.94
C LYS A 85 -8.57 -6.11 -6.66
N THR A 86 -7.53 -5.30 -6.47
CA THR A 86 -6.24 -5.43 -7.16
C THR A 86 -5.10 -5.87 -6.26
N LEU A 87 -5.30 -5.80 -4.94
CA LEU A 87 -4.22 -5.98 -3.97
C LEU A 87 -3.57 -7.36 -4.06
N GLN A 88 -4.37 -8.42 -4.10
CA GLN A 88 -3.87 -9.80 -4.20
C GLN A 88 -3.02 -10.01 -5.45
N GLU A 89 -3.52 -9.58 -6.60
CA GLU A 89 -2.83 -9.71 -7.88
C GLU A 89 -1.52 -8.93 -7.90
N ARG A 90 -1.52 -7.71 -7.35
CA ARG A 90 -0.34 -6.85 -7.34
C ARG A 90 0.75 -7.36 -6.41
N ILE A 91 0.40 -7.86 -5.24
CA ILE A 91 1.38 -8.47 -4.34
C ILE A 91 1.93 -9.76 -4.94
N GLN A 92 1.09 -10.54 -5.63
CA GLN A 92 1.56 -11.72 -6.34
C GLN A 92 2.54 -11.35 -7.47
N ALA A 93 2.25 -10.28 -8.20
CA ALA A 93 3.16 -9.76 -9.24
C ALA A 93 4.51 -9.34 -8.65
N LEU A 94 4.51 -8.69 -7.51
CA LEU A 94 5.72 -8.33 -6.78
C LEU A 94 6.51 -9.58 -6.37
N ALA A 95 5.84 -10.58 -5.82
CA ALA A 95 6.48 -11.84 -5.40
C ALA A 95 7.16 -12.57 -6.57
N ASN A 96 6.63 -12.40 -7.79
CA ASN A 96 7.16 -13.02 -9.01
C ASN A 96 8.17 -12.14 -9.75
N SER A 97 8.49 -10.96 -9.24
CA SER A 97 9.38 -9.99 -9.87
C SER A 97 10.79 -9.98 -9.28
N ASP A 98 11.69 -9.25 -9.92
CA ASP A 98 13.05 -9.01 -9.40
C ASP A 98 13.04 -8.17 -8.12
N ASP A 99 11.93 -7.53 -7.80
CA ASP A 99 11.75 -6.73 -6.59
C ASP A 99 11.22 -7.55 -5.40
N SER A 100 11.08 -8.86 -5.54
CA SER A 100 10.56 -9.75 -4.50
C SER A 100 11.33 -9.68 -3.17
N TRP A 101 12.59 -9.27 -3.23
CA TRP A 101 13.42 -9.09 -2.02
C TRP A 101 12.78 -8.10 -1.04
N ALA A 102 12.11 -7.07 -1.55
CA ALA A 102 11.44 -6.08 -0.71
C ALA A 102 10.30 -6.72 0.10
N LEU A 103 9.51 -7.57 -0.53
CA LEU A 103 8.44 -8.31 0.16
C LEU A 103 9.02 -9.28 1.19
N HIS A 104 10.08 -10.01 0.82
CA HIS A 104 10.73 -10.94 1.73
C HIS A 104 11.29 -10.24 2.97
N ASN A 105 11.89 -9.06 2.82
CA ASN A 105 12.38 -8.27 3.95
C ASN A 105 11.25 -7.85 4.89
N GLU A 106 10.13 -7.40 4.33
CA GLU A 106 8.96 -7.04 5.13
C GLU A 106 8.39 -8.27 5.89
N LEU A 107 8.32 -9.42 5.24
CA LEU A 107 7.84 -10.66 5.86
C LEU A 107 8.74 -11.15 6.99
N LYS A 108 10.04 -10.86 6.93
CA LYS A 108 11.02 -11.19 7.97
C LYS A 108 11.12 -10.15 9.08
N GLU A 109 10.34 -9.07 8.99
CA GLU A 109 10.43 -7.92 9.88
C GLU A 109 11.81 -7.22 9.83
N GLU A 110 12.48 -7.33 8.69
CA GLU A 110 13.77 -6.70 8.38
C GLU A 110 13.61 -5.57 7.36
N GLY A 111 12.38 -5.13 7.11
CA GLY A 111 12.07 -4.08 6.16
C GLY A 111 12.51 -2.70 6.64
N ASP A 112 12.70 -1.81 5.67
CA ASP A 112 13.03 -0.40 5.89
C ASP A 112 12.15 0.49 5.00
N ALA A 113 12.43 1.79 4.95
CA ALA A 113 11.67 2.72 4.11
C ALA A 113 11.76 2.35 2.62
N SER A 114 12.91 1.85 2.15
CA SER A 114 13.07 1.44 0.76
C SER A 114 12.24 0.23 0.40
N SER A 115 12.26 -0.82 1.22
CA SER A 115 11.48 -2.03 0.96
C SER A 115 9.98 -1.75 1.08
N SER A 116 9.55 -0.98 2.07
CA SER A 116 8.16 -0.58 2.22
C SER A 116 7.66 0.22 1.03
N ASP A 117 8.47 1.17 0.53
CA ASP A 117 8.12 1.98 -0.64
C ASP A 117 7.93 1.11 -1.89
N ILE A 118 8.81 0.15 -2.14
CA ILE A 118 8.68 -0.77 -3.27
C ILE A 118 7.37 -1.55 -3.18
N VAL A 119 7.06 -2.12 -2.02
CA VAL A 119 5.82 -2.87 -1.84
C VAL A 119 4.60 -1.96 -2.01
N PHE A 120 4.64 -0.76 -1.45
CA PHE A 120 3.55 0.21 -1.56
C PHE A 120 3.31 0.65 -3.01
N GLN A 121 4.38 0.86 -3.79
CA GLN A 121 4.24 1.17 -5.22
C GLN A 121 3.52 0.03 -5.96
N TYR A 122 3.86 -1.23 -5.69
CA TYR A 122 3.13 -2.36 -6.27
C TYR A 122 1.67 -2.37 -5.84
N MET A 123 1.38 -2.10 -4.57
CA MET A 123 0.01 -2.08 -4.05
C MET A 123 -0.86 -1.03 -4.76
N VAL A 124 -0.30 0.11 -5.09
CA VAL A 124 -1.02 1.25 -5.69
C VAL A 124 -0.90 1.27 -7.21
N LEU A 125 0.29 1.01 -7.76
CA LEU A 125 0.62 1.22 -9.17
C LEU A 125 0.78 -0.09 -9.96
N GLY A 126 1.04 -1.19 -9.29
CA GLY A 126 1.31 -2.49 -9.93
C GLY A 126 2.74 -2.67 -10.41
N GLU A 127 3.60 -1.69 -10.23
CA GLU A 127 5.02 -1.71 -10.62
C GLU A 127 5.80 -0.65 -9.87
N VAL A 128 7.12 -0.70 -9.92
CA VAL A 128 7.99 0.38 -9.41
C VAL A 128 8.17 1.43 -10.50
N VAL A 129 7.65 2.62 -10.27
CA VAL A 129 7.70 3.77 -11.19
C VAL A 129 8.68 4.83 -10.70
N TYR A 130 8.78 4.99 -9.39
CA TYR A 130 9.56 6.03 -8.73
C TYR A 130 10.74 5.42 -7.96
N GLY A 131 11.85 6.14 -7.96
CA GLY A 131 12.98 5.58 -7.25
C GLY A 131 14.08 6.53 -6.92
#